data_43ed392b9b950a6b5e22b30651d3284a
#
_entry.id   43ed392b9b950a6b5e22b30651d3284a
#
_cell.length_a   1.000
_cell.length_b   1.000
_cell.length_c   1.000
_cell.angle_alpha   90.00
_cell.angle_beta   90.00
_cell.angle_gamma   90.00
#
_symmetry.space_group_name_H-M   'P 1'
#
loop_
_entity.id
_entity.type
_entity.pdbx_description
1 polymer ?
#
loop_
_entity_poly.entity_id
_entity_poly.type
_entity_poly.pdbx_seq_one_letter_code
_entity_poly.pdbx_strand_id
1 'polypeptide(L)'
;MKASLFYLPTIGSRAEIEAGMAGMNPHFYQRMLKELTEQIKLGDELGYDSVSFTEHHFHIEGFELSNNPVLLDLYVGLQTKRIRVGQLGIVLPASNPIRVAEDIAMLDQMTGGRACAGFARGYQRRWVDVMAQQTHGIHGALPHQHDEIDAANRAAFEECFQIVKKAWTEPMLSYQGRYWKIPPGETPWTLDATLSWGAGVENGILKSVGVVPKPVQKPYPPIFQPFASSEKSIRWCAKEGVTAILPPMHASYEEKLFDVYAEVSGRPRGQGMGLLRDVIIADSDAEAIALWKDSGVFSGRAWFEPFGFRKGVLDPVTGAAPTAQESVEKGYALVGTVDSVARSLERIKKRLPVDWLFCYTYNSLVPHKVLMTSIERFWTEVMPRVA
;
A
#
# COMPACT_ATOMS: atom_id res chain seq x y z
N MET A 1 -12.22 7.49 -12.89
CA MET A 1 -11.03 7.35 -12.01
C MET A 1 -11.52 7.09 -10.59
N LYS A 2 -10.97 6.09 -9.91
CA LYS A 2 -11.27 5.77 -8.52
C LYS A 2 -10.32 6.53 -7.60
N ALA A 3 -10.79 6.93 -6.41
CA ALA A 3 -9.96 7.60 -5.41
C ALA A 3 -9.91 6.81 -4.11
N SER A 4 -8.71 6.64 -3.59
CA SER A 4 -8.41 5.96 -2.34
C SER A 4 -7.79 6.93 -1.34
N LEU A 5 -8.21 6.88 -0.09
CA LEU A 5 -7.45 7.47 1.00
C LEU A 5 -6.24 6.57 1.30
N PHE A 6 -5.07 7.15 1.42
CA PHE A 6 -3.85 6.41 1.70
C PHE A 6 -3.16 6.97 2.94
N TYR A 7 -2.84 6.08 3.87
CA TYR A 7 -2.23 6.44 5.14
C TYR A 7 -0.92 5.68 5.39
N LEU A 8 0.11 6.45 5.74
CA LEU A 8 1.25 6.00 6.53
C LEU A 8 1.06 6.64 7.91
N PRO A 9 0.33 5.98 8.84
CA PRO A 9 -0.10 6.62 10.07
C PRO A 9 1.05 7.25 10.83
N THR A 10 1.04 8.57 10.94
CA THR A 10 2.05 9.34 11.67
C THR A 10 1.51 9.66 13.06
N ILE A 11 2.35 9.55 14.08
CA ILE A 11 2.00 9.78 15.48
C ILE A 11 2.77 11.01 15.97
N GLY A 12 2.01 12.01 16.34
CA GLY A 12 2.54 13.30 16.77
C GLY A 12 2.57 14.35 15.66
N SER A 13 2.39 15.60 16.05
CA SER A 13 2.69 16.76 15.21
C SER A 13 4.21 16.83 14.92
N ARG A 14 4.61 17.67 13.98
CA ARG A 14 6.03 17.90 13.71
C ARG A 14 6.84 18.25 14.98
N ALA A 15 6.33 19.14 15.80
CA ALA A 15 7.02 19.53 17.05
C ALA A 15 7.13 18.37 18.05
N GLU A 16 6.11 17.52 18.15
CA GLU A 16 6.13 16.33 19.01
C GLU A 16 7.10 15.27 18.50
N ILE A 17 7.21 15.10 17.18
CA ILE A 17 8.21 14.21 16.55
C ILE A 17 9.63 14.74 16.78
N GLU A 18 9.86 16.04 16.56
CA GLU A 18 11.16 16.70 16.79
C GLU A 18 11.57 16.69 18.26
N ALA A 19 10.61 16.60 19.19
CA ALA A 19 10.89 16.40 20.62
C ALA A 19 11.41 14.98 20.95
N GLY A 20 11.25 14.04 20.04
CA GLY A 20 11.77 12.66 20.11
C GLY A 20 10.78 11.64 20.69
N MET A 21 10.95 10.40 20.26
CA MET A 21 10.24 9.21 20.77
C MET A 21 8.70 9.30 20.68
N ALA A 22 8.15 10.05 19.73
CA ALA A 22 6.71 10.26 19.59
C ALA A 22 5.93 8.94 19.45
N GLY A 23 6.49 7.95 18.73
CA GLY A 23 5.91 6.64 18.54
C GLY A 23 5.71 5.83 19.84
N MET A 24 6.43 6.16 20.90
CA MET A 24 6.30 5.51 22.20
C MET A 24 5.19 6.11 23.07
N ASN A 25 4.55 7.20 22.63
CA ASN A 25 3.54 7.88 23.41
C ASN A 25 2.13 7.30 23.14
N PRO A 26 1.50 6.60 24.11
CA PRO A 26 0.19 5.99 23.89
C PRO A 26 -0.93 7.02 23.69
N HIS A 27 -0.81 8.24 24.23
CA HIS A 27 -1.82 9.28 24.02
C HIS A 27 -1.78 9.82 22.59
N PHE A 28 -0.59 9.92 21.98
CA PHE A 28 -0.47 10.31 20.58
C PHE A 28 -1.04 9.23 19.66
N TYR A 29 -0.83 7.95 20.00
CA TYR A 29 -1.44 6.84 19.26
C TYR A 29 -2.96 6.88 19.31
N GLN A 30 -3.55 7.08 20.51
CA GLN A 30 -5.01 7.19 20.67
C GLN A 30 -5.58 8.39 19.91
N ARG A 31 -4.90 9.54 19.94
CA ARG A 31 -5.29 10.71 19.15
C ARG A 31 -5.28 10.40 17.64
N MET A 32 -4.18 9.85 17.15
CA MET A 32 -4.06 9.44 15.76
C MET A 32 -5.20 8.49 15.35
N LEU A 33 -5.46 7.45 16.15
CA LEU A 33 -6.49 6.46 15.85
C LEU A 33 -7.89 7.08 15.77
N LYS A 34 -8.21 8.01 16.69
CA LYS A 34 -9.47 8.75 16.68
C LYS A 34 -9.61 9.60 15.40
N GLU A 35 -8.62 10.46 15.14
CA GLU A 35 -8.65 11.40 14.03
C GLU A 35 -8.70 10.67 12.67
N LEU A 36 -7.91 9.62 12.51
CA LEU A 36 -7.89 8.77 11.33
C LEU A 36 -9.25 8.10 11.10
N THR A 37 -9.89 7.60 12.18
CA THR A 37 -11.22 7.00 12.09
C THR A 37 -12.26 8.01 11.61
N GLU A 38 -12.25 9.24 12.13
CA GLU A 38 -13.15 10.31 11.70
C GLU A 38 -12.95 10.66 10.22
N GLN A 39 -11.71 10.75 9.75
CA GLN A 39 -11.37 10.99 8.34
C GLN A 39 -11.89 9.88 7.43
N ILE A 40 -11.72 8.62 7.82
CA ILE A 40 -12.16 7.47 7.02
C ILE A 40 -13.69 7.35 7.00
N LYS A 41 -14.37 7.63 8.10
CA LYS A 41 -15.85 7.68 8.13
C LYS A 41 -16.38 8.77 7.20
N LEU A 42 -15.77 9.94 7.20
CA LEU A 42 -16.09 10.97 6.22
C LEU A 42 -15.87 10.47 4.79
N GLY A 43 -14.74 9.82 4.52
CA GLY A 43 -14.46 9.20 3.21
C GLY A 43 -15.50 8.18 2.78
N ASP A 44 -15.98 7.34 3.70
CA ASP A 44 -17.07 6.40 3.45
C ASP A 44 -18.41 7.11 3.13
N GLU A 45 -18.74 8.16 3.86
CA GLU A 45 -19.96 8.97 3.64
C GLU A 45 -19.92 9.73 2.33
N LEU A 46 -18.76 10.21 1.92
CA LEU A 46 -18.56 10.91 0.64
C LEU A 46 -18.54 9.96 -0.55
N GLY A 47 -18.10 8.72 -0.37
CA GLY A 47 -18.06 7.70 -1.43
C GLY A 47 -16.67 7.44 -2.02
N TYR A 48 -15.60 7.71 -1.27
CA TYR A 48 -14.27 7.22 -1.66
C TYR A 48 -14.27 5.70 -1.88
N ASP A 49 -13.54 5.24 -2.87
CA ASP A 49 -13.56 3.81 -3.27
C ASP A 49 -12.85 2.92 -2.26
N SER A 50 -11.76 3.39 -1.64
CA SER A 50 -11.03 2.60 -0.66
C SER A 50 -10.24 3.45 0.33
N VAL A 51 -9.80 2.82 1.41
CA VAL A 51 -8.74 3.28 2.30
C VAL A 51 -7.65 2.22 2.39
N SER A 52 -6.40 2.65 2.52
CA SER A 52 -5.27 1.72 2.60
C SER A 52 -4.21 2.17 3.60
N PHE A 53 -3.63 1.16 4.29
CA PHE A 53 -2.54 1.33 5.25
C PHE A 53 -1.31 0.56 4.81
N THR A 54 -0.12 1.09 5.13
CA THR A 54 1.16 0.38 4.94
C THR A 54 1.47 -0.57 6.09
N GLU A 55 2.52 -1.37 5.97
CA GLU A 55 3.10 -2.15 7.06
C GLU A 55 4.50 -1.66 7.37
N HIS A 56 4.71 -1.21 8.62
CA HIS A 56 6.01 -0.80 9.14
C HIS A 56 6.12 -1.11 10.64
N HIS A 57 7.36 -1.38 11.10
CA HIS A 57 7.63 -1.78 12.48
C HIS A 57 8.78 -0.97 13.09
N PHE A 58 8.79 -0.86 14.43
CA PHE A 58 9.85 -0.25 15.23
C PHE A 58 10.05 1.26 15.02
N HIS A 59 9.04 1.95 14.57
CA HIS A 59 9.07 3.38 14.26
C HIS A 59 8.84 4.24 15.50
N ILE A 60 9.79 4.19 16.43
CA ILE A 60 9.75 4.94 17.69
C ILE A 60 9.79 6.46 17.48
N GLU A 61 10.26 6.91 16.31
CA GLU A 61 10.30 8.31 15.92
C GLU A 61 8.89 8.90 15.74
N GLY A 62 7.91 8.10 15.37
CA GLY A 62 6.52 8.53 15.16
C GLY A 62 6.05 8.51 13.70
N PHE A 63 6.92 8.22 12.73
CA PHE A 63 6.53 8.03 11.34
C PHE A 63 6.01 6.60 11.10
N GLU A 64 5.05 6.43 10.18
CA GLU A 64 4.64 5.13 9.63
C GLU A 64 4.26 4.06 10.69
N LEU A 65 3.50 4.42 11.73
CA LEU A 65 3.09 3.46 12.77
C LEU A 65 1.89 2.63 12.36
N SER A 66 2.10 1.69 11.47
CA SER A 66 1.12 0.71 11.03
C SER A 66 1.73 -0.69 11.10
N ASN A 67 1.80 -1.23 12.31
CA ASN A 67 2.46 -2.50 12.59
C ASN A 67 1.66 -3.71 12.09
N ASN A 68 0.35 -3.62 12.06
CA ASN A 68 -0.55 -4.63 11.53
C ASN A 68 -1.68 -3.94 10.75
N PRO A 69 -1.50 -3.74 9.44
CA PRO A 69 -2.50 -3.06 8.64
C PRO A 69 -3.84 -3.80 8.59
N VAL A 70 -3.85 -5.14 8.68
CA VAL A 70 -5.10 -5.92 8.68
C VAL A 70 -5.96 -5.62 9.90
N LEU A 71 -5.35 -5.41 11.08
CA LEU A 71 -6.08 -4.99 12.28
C LEU A 71 -6.66 -3.57 12.14
N LEU A 72 -5.90 -2.64 11.54
CA LEU A 72 -6.41 -1.29 11.26
C LEU A 72 -7.55 -1.34 10.24
N ASP A 73 -7.42 -2.14 9.18
CA ASP A 73 -8.47 -2.36 8.19
C ASP A 73 -9.74 -2.91 8.81
N LEU A 74 -9.63 -3.90 9.69
CA LEU A 74 -10.78 -4.46 10.39
C LEU A 74 -11.41 -3.41 11.32
N TYR A 75 -10.58 -2.69 12.08
CA TYR A 75 -11.05 -1.67 13.01
C TYR A 75 -11.88 -0.58 12.32
N VAL A 76 -11.42 -0.05 11.18
CA VAL A 76 -12.15 0.97 10.42
C VAL A 76 -13.26 0.35 9.56
N GLY A 77 -13.05 -0.86 9.06
CA GLY A 77 -14.02 -1.59 8.25
C GLY A 77 -15.31 -1.90 8.99
N LEU A 78 -15.23 -2.17 10.29
CA LEU A 78 -16.42 -2.39 11.15
C LEU A 78 -17.17 -1.09 11.46
N GLN A 79 -16.54 0.07 11.27
CA GLN A 79 -17.14 1.39 11.52
C GLN A 79 -17.62 2.09 10.24
N THR A 80 -17.43 1.47 9.08
CA THR A 80 -17.78 1.97 7.75
C THR A 80 -18.72 1.00 7.03
N LYS A 81 -19.37 1.43 5.94
CA LYS A 81 -20.41 0.64 5.27
C LYS A 81 -20.09 0.30 3.81
N ARG A 82 -19.37 1.18 3.10
CA ARG A 82 -19.19 1.11 1.64
C ARG A 82 -17.74 1.07 1.22
N ILE A 83 -16.90 1.89 1.85
CA ILE A 83 -15.48 2.02 1.52
C ILE A 83 -14.78 0.66 1.64
N ARG A 84 -13.97 0.33 0.65
CA ARG A 84 -13.08 -0.85 0.73
C ARG A 84 -11.94 -0.56 1.69
N VAL A 85 -11.48 -1.57 2.38
CA VAL A 85 -10.37 -1.50 3.32
C VAL A 85 -9.26 -2.44 2.88
N GLY A 86 -8.01 -2.01 2.99
CA GLY A 86 -6.92 -2.88 2.56
C GLY A 86 -5.53 -2.35 2.84
N GLN A 87 -4.58 -3.22 2.64
CA GLN A 87 -3.17 -2.93 2.86
C GLN A 87 -2.56 -2.34 1.59
N LEU A 88 -1.52 -1.49 1.79
CA LEU A 88 -0.74 -0.97 0.67
C LEU A 88 0.74 -0.75 1.08
N GLY A 89 1.41 -1.87 1.49
CA GLY A 89 1.03 -3.29 1.47
C GLY A 89 1.78 -4.09 2.52
N ILE A 90 1.27 -5.29 2.75
CA ILE A 90 1.95 -6.27 3.60
C ILE A 90 3.29 -6.66 2.99
N VAL A 91 4.33 -6.72 3.82
CA VAL A 91 5.68 -7.10 3.37
C VAL A 91 5.82 -8.62 3.41
N LEU A 92 5.50 -9.26 2.29
CA LEU A 92 5.48 -10.73 2.18
C LEU A 92 6.80 -11.40 2.59
N PRO A 93 8.00 -10.88 2.24
CA PRO A 93 9.24 -11.49 2.68
C PRO A 93 9.47 -11.50 4.21
N ALA A 94 8.80 -10.64 4.94
CA ALA A 94 8.84 -10.59 6.40
C ALA A 94 7.70 -11.36 7.09
N SER A 95 6.82 -12.00 6.30
CA SER A 95 5.57 -12.58 6.78
C SER A 95 5.44 -14.07 6.43
N ASN A 96 4.58 -14.78 7.16
CA ASN A 96 4.14 -16.12 6.79
C ASN A 96 3.01 -16.02 5.76
N PRO A 97 3.16 -16.51 4.52
CA PRO A 97 2.18 -16.32 3.46
C PRO A 97 0.84 -17.02 3.73
N ILE A 98 0.82 -18.11 4.49
CA ILE A 98 -0.43 -18.77 4.86
C ILE A 98 -1.22 -17.89 5.82
N ARG A 99 -0.57 -17.32 6.84
CA ARG A 99 -1.21 -16.36 7.75
C ARG A 99 -1.75 -15.15 7.02
N VAL A 100 -0.96 -14.58 6.11
CA VAL A 100 -1.43 -13.45 5.28
C VAL A 100 -2.67 -13.83 4.46
N ALA A 101 -2.70 -15.02 3.88
CA ALA A 101 -3.86 -15.49 3.12
C ALA A 101 -5.10 -15.66 4.00
N GLU A 102 -4.95 -16.23 5.21
CA GLU A 102 -6.02 -16.39 6.19
C GLU A 102 -6.53 -15.03 6.69
N ASP A 103 -5.65 -14.14 7.11
CA ASP A 103 -5.99 -12.84 7.67
C ASP A 103 -6.77 -11.97 6.67
N ILE A 104 -6.34 -11.92 5.40
CA ILE A 104 -7.05 -11.17 4.36
C ILE A 104 -8.39 -11.84 4.01
N ALA A 105 -8.45 -13.17 3.96
CA ALA A 105 -9.71 -13.87 3.73
C ALA A 105 -10.71 -13.65 4.88
N MET A 106 -10.25 -13.64 6.12
CA MET A 106 -11.07 -13.29 7.29
C MET A 106 -11.54 -11.84 7.23
N LEU A 107 -10.66 -10.90 6.89
CA LEU A 107 -11.04 -9.49 6.70
C LEU A 107 -12.13 -9.36 5.63
N ASP A 108 -12.00 -10.08 4.51
CA ASP A 108 -12.97 -10.08 3.43
C ASP A 108 -14.34 -10.64 3.86
N GLN A 109 -14.35 -11.73 4.64
CA GLN A 109 -15.55 -12.28 5.24
C GLN A 109 -16.21 -11.30 6.23
N MET A 110 -15.42 -10.73 7.15
CA MET A 110 -15.93 -9.85 8.21
C MET A 110 -16.43 -8.50 7.68
N THR A 111 -15.92 -8.05 6.53
CA THR A 111 -16.35 -6.81 5.87
C THR A 111 -17.36 -7.03 4.74
N GLY A 112 -17.81 -8.26 4.52
CA GLY A 112 -18.80 -8.58 3.50
C GLY A 112 -18.30 -8.35 2.07
N GLY A 113 -17.05 -8.68 1.76
CA GLY A 113 -16.47 -8.56 0.42
C GLY A 113 -15.91 -7.16 0.10
N ARG A 114 -15.51 -6.40 1.12
CA ARG A 114 -14.90 -5.06 0.96
C ARG A 114 -13.38 -5.04 1.12
N ALA A 115 -12.72 -6.17 1.32
CA ALA A 115 -11.28 -6.20 1.41
C ALA A 115 -10.60 -5.89 0.07
N CYS A 116 -9.44 -5.24 0.16
CA CYS A 116 -8.41 -5.19 -0.86
C CYS A 116 -7.14 -5.82 -0.30
N ALA A 117 -6.29 -6.37 -1.15
CA ALA A 117 -5.00 -6.90 -0.76
C ALA A 117 -3.88 -6.06 -1.37
N GLY A 118 -2.86 -5.74 -0.62
CA GLY A 118 -1.70 -5.05 -1.14
C GLY A 118 -0.42 -5.67 -0.61
N PHE A 119 0.59 -5.82 -1.48
CA PHE A 119 1.82 -6.52 -1.14
C PHE A 119 3.05 -5.70 -1.51
N ALA A 120 4.04 -5.72 -0.62
CA ALA A 120 5.31 -5.03 -0.75
C ALA A 120 6.48 -5.96 -0.48
N ARG A 121 7.69 -5.55 -0.91
CA ARG A 121 8.91 -6.33 -0.71
C ARG A 121 9.66 -5.98 0.58
N GLY A 122 9.44 -4.78 1.11
CA GLY A 122 10.14 -4.28 2.29
C GLY A 122 11.55 -3.77 2.00
N TYR A 123 11.84 -2.54 2.47
CA TYR A 123 13.10 -1.85 2.20
C TYR A 123 13.91 -1.55 3.46
N GLN A 124 13.26 -1.47 4.62
CA GLN A 124 13.90 -1.07 5.86
C GLN A 124 14.53 -2.28 6.57
N ARG A 125 15.83 -2.41 6.50
CA ARG A 125 16.55 -3.50 7.14
C ARG A 125 16.34 -3.56 8.65
N ARG A 126 16.13 -2.40 9.30
CA ARG A 126 15.86 -2.30 10.75
C ARG A 126 14.77 -3.28 11.23
N TRP A 127 13.73 -3.48 10.44
CA TRP A 127 12.64 -4.37 10.84
C TRP A 127 12.45 -5.59 9.93
N VAL A 128 12.69 -5.46 8.62
CA VAL A 128 12.57 -6.59 7.70
C VAL A 128 13.53 -7.71 8.10
N ASP A 129 14.80 -7.39 8.39
CA ASP A 129 15.79 -8.38 8.80
C ASP A 129 15.40 -9.07 10.12
N VAL A 130 14.79 -8.33 11.06
CA VAL A 130 14.31 -8.88 12.33
C VAL A 130 13.12 -9.82 12.11
N MET A 131 12.12 -9.39 11.33
CA MET A 131 10.89 -10.16 11.12
C MET A 131 11.09 -11.36 10.20
N ALA A 132 11.98 -11.25 9.21
CA ALA A 132 12.25 -12.29 8.22
C ALA A 132 13.23 -13.38 8.69
N GLN A 133 13.93 -13.21 9.81
CA GLN A 133 15.02 -14.11 10.23
C GLN A 133 14.61 -15.58 10.41
N GLN A 134 13.37 -15.83 10.82
CA GLN A 134 12.84 -17.17 11.05
C GLN A 134 11.97 -17.69 9.89
N THR A 135 11.56 -16.82 8.97
CA THR A 135 10.75 -17.22 7.81
C THR A 135 11.61 -17.49 6.59
N HIS A 136 12.38 -16.52 6.14
CA HIS A 136 13.10 -16.59 4.87
C HIS A 136 14.60 -16.35 4.99
N GLY A 137 15.07 -15.76 6.12
CA GLY A 137 16.48 -15.40 6.32
C GLY A 137 16.98 -14.39 5.30
N ILE A 138 16.11 -13.49 4.85
CA ILE A 138 16.43 -12.48 3.83
C ILE A 138 16.53 -11.09 4.46
N HIS A 139 17.02 -10.14 3.69
CA HIS A 139 17.18 -8.75 4.10
C HIS A 139 16.22 -7.82 3.35
N GLY A 140 15.91 -6.67 3.97
CA GLY A 140 15.26 -5.56 3.29
C GLY A 140 16.13 -5.03 2.14
N ALA A 141 15.50 -4.69 1.00
CA ALA A 141 16.19 -4.24 -0.20
C ALA A 141 15.71 -2.84 -0.60
N LEU A 142 16.66 -1.90 -0.77
CA LEU A 142 16.35 -0.53 -1.18
C LEU A 142 15.75 -0.47 -2.59
N PRO A 143 14.96 0.57 -2.93
CA PRO A 143 14.28 0.67 -4.22
C PRO A 143 15.19 0.60 -5.45
N HIS A 144 16.44 1.00 -5.32
CA HIS A 144 17.42 1.04 -6.42
C HIS A 144 18.57 0.05 -6.23
N GLN A 145 18.42 -0.91 -5.33
CA GLN A 145 19.39 -1.99 -5.12
C GLN A 145 19.19 -3.07 -6.18
N HIS A 146 20.29 -3.56 -6.77
CA HIS A 146 20.27 -4.55 -7.85
C HIS A 146 21.38 -5.59 -7.64
N ASP A 147 21.43 -6.17 -6.44
CA ASP A 147 22.42 -7.18 -6.05
C ASP A 147 21.74 -8.47 -5.59
N GLU A 148 22.51 -9.36 -4.98
CA GLU A 148 22.04 -10.64 -4.47
C GLU A 148 20.97 -10.48 -3.37
N ILE A 149 21.05 -9.40 -2.57
CA ILE A 149 20.07 -9.09 -1.53
C ILE A 149 18.71 -8.75 -2.18
N ASP A 150 18.71 -7.87 -3.19
CA ASP A 150 17.48 -7.56 -3.95
C ASP A 150 16.93 -8.81 -4.64
N ALA A 151 17.79 -9.65 -5.20
CA ALA A 151 17.38 -10.89 -5.87
C ALA A 151 16.73 -11.89 -4.89
N ALA A 152 17.33 -12.08 -3.71
CA ALA A 152 16.78 -12.97 -2.68
C ALA A 152 15.44 -12.44 -2.11
N ASN A 153 15.38 -11.14 -1.81
CA ASN A 153 14.16 -10.49 -1.35
C ASN A 153 13.01 -10.62 -2.37
N ARG A 154 13.31 -10.42 -3.65
CA ARG A 154 12.33 -10.59 -4.73
C ARG A 154 11.88 -12.03 -4.88
N ALA A 155 12.78 -12.99 -4.82
CA ALA A 155 12.44 -14.41 -4.92
C ALA A 155 11.51 -14.85 -3.77
N ALA A 156 11.78 -14.42 -2.54
CA ALA A 156 10.90 -14.68 -1.40
C ALA A 156 9.53 -14.01 -1.57
N PHE A 157 9.49 -12.77 -2.05
CA PHE A 157 8.24 -12.05 -2.34
C PHE A 157 7.38 -12.79 -3.38
N GLU A 158 7.98 -13.16 -4.51
CA GLU A 158 7.26 -13.81 -5.61
C GLU A 158 6.75 -15.21 -5.20
N GLU A 159 7.54 -15.96 -4.45
CA GLU A 159 7.13 -17.27 -3.91
C GLU A 159 5.95 -17.14 -2.93
N CYS A 160 6.04 -16.23 -1.94
CA CYS A 160 4.96 -15.96 -1.00
C CYS A 160 3.68 -15.50 -1.71
N PHE A 161 3.80 -14.65 -2.71
CA PHE A 161 2.66 -14.18 -3.51
C PHE A 161 1.93 -15.35 -4.20
N GLN A 162 2.65 -16.30 -4.78
CA GLN A 162 2.05 -17.47 -5.40
C GLN A 162 1.34 -18.36 -4.36
N ILE A 163 1.92 -18.52 -3.18
CA ILE A 163 1.31 -19.27 -2.08
C ILE A 163 -0.01 -18.63 -1.66
N VAL A 164 -0.02 -17.30 -1.46
CA VAL A 164 -1.23 -16.55 -1.10
C VAL A 164 -2.33 -16.74 -2.16
N LYS A 165 -2.01 -16.58 -3.45
CA LYS A 165 -2.98 -16.77 -4.54
C LYS A 165 -3.54 -18.20 -4.55
N LYS A 166 -2.68 -19.21 -4.46
CA LYS A 166 -3.10 -20.61 -4.41
C LYS A 166 -3.96 -20.90 -3.18
N ALA A 167 -3.58 -20.37 -2.02
CA ALA A 167 -4.37 -20.52 -0.78
C ALA A 167 -5.80 -19.99 -0.94
N TRP A 168 -6.02 -18.95 -1.73
CA TRP A 168 -7.36 -18.39 -1.99
C TRP A 168 -8.15 -19.15 -3.06
N THR A 169 -7.48 -19.66 -4.09
CA THR A 169 -8.12 -20.18 -5.31
C THR A 169 -8.21 -21.70 -5.37
N GLU A 170 -7.26 -22.41 -4.78
CA GLU A 170 -7.23 -23.88 -4.78
C GLU A 170 -7.99 -24.45 -3.55
N PRO A 171 -8.79 -25.50 -3.72
CA PRO A 171 -9.43 -26.16 -2.58
C PRO A 171 -8.42 -26.67 -1.55
N MET A 172 -7.35 -27.29 -2.03
CA MET A 172 -6.27 -27.85 -1.24
C MET A 172 -4.92 -27.28 -1.73
N LEU A 173 -4.11 -26.79 -0.80
CA LEU A 173 -2.81 -26.21 -1.07
C LEU A 173 -1.71 -27.26 -0.92
N SER A 174 -0.92 -27.47 -1.97
CA SER A 174 0.40 -28.05 -1.90
C SER A 174 1.39 -27.15 -2.59
N TYR A 175 2.62 -27.04 -2.08
CA TYR A 175 3.64 -26.18 -2.65
C TYR A 175 5.04 -26.72 -2.39
N GLN A 176 5.91 -26.64 -3.43
CA GLN A 176 7.30 -27.05 -3.33
C GLN A 176 8.17 -25.94 -3.92
N GLY A 177 8.64 -25.05 -3.07
CA GLY A 177 9.44 -23.89 -3.42
C GLY A 177 10.82 -23.88 -2.77
N ARG A 178 11.52 -22.79 -2.96
CA ARG A 178 12.84 -22.56 -2.34
C ARG A 178 12.73 -22.31 -0.83
N TYR A 179 11.75 -21.50 -0.43
CA TYR A 179 11.56 -21.08 0.95
C TYR A 179 10.46 -21.88 1.66
N TRP A 180 9.46 -22.33 0.92
CA TRP A 180 8.28 -23.01 1.47
C TRP A 180 8.06 -24.37 0.86
N LYS A 181 7.83 -25.36 1.74
CA LYS A 181 7.31 -26.69 1.40
C LYS A 181 6.02 -26.90 2.18
N ILE A 182 4.91 -27.14 1.48
CA ILE A 182 3.59 -27.27 2.08
C ILE A 182 2.94 -28.56 1.55
N PRO A 183 2.74 -29.60 2.39
CA PRO A 183 3.28 -29.81 3.73
C PRO A 183 4.81 -29.92 3.75
N PRO A 184 5.46 -29.71 4.91
CA PRO A 184 6.92 -29.76 5.05
C PRO A 184 7.43 -31.21 5.19
N GLY A 185 7.47 -31.98 4.10
CA GLY A 185 7.93 -33.37 4.09
C GLY A 185 6.82 -34.38 4.40
N GLU A 186 7.19 -35.57 4.85
CA GLU A 186 6.24 -36.61 5.23
C GLU A 186 5.64 -36.31 6.61
N THR A 187 4.37 -35.97 6.63
CA THR A 187 3.61 -35.72 7.86
C THR A 187 2.55 -36.83 8.04
N PRO A 188 2.73 -37.76 8.95
CA PRO A 188 1.73 -38.80 9.27
C PRO A 188 0.43 -38.13 9.75
N TRP A 189 -0.72 -38.55 9.20
CA TRP A 189 -2.01 -38.03 9.60
C TRP A 189 -3.09 -39.09 9.44
N THR A 190 -3.66 -39.51 10.54
CA THR A 190 -4.61 -40.63 10.58
C THR A 190 -5.92 -40.29 11.31
N LEU A 191 -6.22 -38.99 11.48
CA LEU A 191 -7.41 -38.54 12.18
C LEU A 191 -8.67 -38.86 11.37
N ASP A 192 -9.55 -39.70 11.93
CA ASP A 192 -10.78 -40.18 11.28
C ASP A 192 -11.66 -39.05 10.76
N ALA A 193 -11.75 -37.92 11.47
CA ALA A 193 -12.52 -36.77 11.04
C ALA A 193 -11.99 -36.20 9.71
N THR A 194 -10.67 -36.15 9.53
CA THR A 194 -10.06 -35.69 8.27
C THR A 194 -10.28 -36.71 7.16
N LEU A 195 -10.15 -38.00 7.46
CA LEU A 195 -10.34 -39.07 6.48
C LEU A 195 -11.80 -39.18 6.00
N SER A 196 -12.75 -38.90 6.90
CA SER A 196 -14.20 -39.02 6.61
C SER A 196 -14.80 -37.75 6.00
N TRP A 197 -14.36 -36.57 6.45
CA TRP A 197 -15.02 -35.28 6.13
C TRP A 197 -14.06 -34.22 5.56
N GLY A 198 -12.79 -34.52 5.50
CA GLY A 198 -11.77 -33.64 4.94
C GLY A 198 -11.15 -34.19 3.66
N ALA A 199 -9.96 -33.71 3.35
CA ALA A 199 -9.17 -34.14 2.21
C ALA A 199 -7.66 -33.92 2.48
N GLY A 200 -6.83 -34.30 1.49
CA GLY A 200 -5.39 -34.02 1.52
C GLY A 200 -4.53 -35.08 2.18
N VAL A 201 -5.11 -36.24 2.56
CA VAL A 201 -4.37 -37.39 3.12
C VAL A 201 -4.38 -38.53 2.11
N GLU A 202 -3.21 -39.09 1.83
CA GLU A 202 -3.03 -40.26 1.00
C GLU A 202 -2.14 -41.29 1.75
N ASN A 203 -2.64 -42.52 1.90
CA ASN A 203 -1.92 -43.60 2.58
C ASN A 203 -1.42 -43.20 3.99
N GLY A 204 -2.25 -42.45 4.75
CA GLY A 204 -1.89 -41.98 6.09
C GLY A 204 -0.88 -40.82 6.13
N ILE A 205 -0.56 -40.22 5.02
CA ILE A 205 0.39 -39.09 4.90
C ILE A 205 -0.32 -37.87 4.36
N LEU A 206 -0.12 -36.72 5.02
CA LEU A 206 -0.64 -35.42 4.56
C LEU A 206 0.09 -34.98 3.30
N LYS A 207 -0.65 -34.76 2.20
CA LYS A 207 -0.14 -34.35 0.89
C LYS A 207 -0.49 -32.92 0.53
N SER A 208 -1.58 -32.39 1.11
CA SER A 208 -2.02 -31.01 0.94
C SER A 208 -2.81 -30.54 2.15
N VAL A 209 -2.98 -29.22 2.31
CA VAL A 209 -3.72 -28.59 3.42
C VAL A 209 -4.82 -27.68 2.88
N GLY A 210 -5.97 -27.66 3.54
CA GLY A 210 -7.04 -26.73 3.23
C GLY A 210 -6.83 -25.40 3.96
N VAL A 211 -6.53 -24.32 3.26
CA VAL A 211 -6.46 -22.97 3.85
C VAL A 211 -7.87 -22.37 3.91
N VAL A 212 -8.33 -22.05 5.11
CA VAL A 212 -9.70 -21.56 5.35
C VAL A 212 -9.69 -20.37 6.34
N PRO A 213 -10.66 -19.42 6.23
CA PRO A 213 -11.71 -19.38 5.22
C PRO A 213 -11.19 -19.01 3.82
N LYS A 214 -12.01 -19.18 2.80
CA LYS A 214 -11.75 -18.57 1.48
C LYS A 214 -12.35 -17.16 1.45
N PRO A 215 -11.80 -16.23 0.64
CA PRO A 215 -12.41 -14.91 0.46
C PRO A 215 -13.86 -15.01 -0.10
N VAL A 216 -14.70 -14.04 0.26
CA VAL A 216 -16.03 -13.85 -0.34
C VAL A 216 -15.89 -13.48 -1.82
N GLN A 217 -14.98 -12.53 -2.10
CA GLN A 217 -14.70 -12.05 -3.45
C GLN A 217 -14.03 -13.13 -4.31
N LYS A 218 -14.44 -13.25 -5.58
CA LYS A 218 -13.93 -14.26 -6.51
C LYS A 218 -13.23 -13.60 -7.70
N PRO A 219 -12.07 -14.12 -8.13
CA PRO A 219 -11.36 -15.27 -7.56
C PRO A 219 -10.70 -14.94 -6.21
N TYR A 220 -10.46 -13.67 -5.90
CA TYR A 220 -9.88 -13.13 -4.66
C TYR A 220 -10.10 -11.61 -4.61
N PRO A 221 -9.84 -10.93 -3.48
CA PRO A 221 -9.87 -9.47 -3.38
C PRO A 221 -8.95 -8.79 -4.40
N PRO A 222 -9.27 -7.57 -4.89
CA PRO A 222 -8.36 -6.81 -5.75
C PRO A 222 -6.97 -6.68 -5.14
N ILE A 223 -5.92 -6.88 -5.95
CA ILE A 223 -4.53 -6.86 -5.48
C ILE A 223 -3.81 -5.63 -6.01
N PHE A 224 -3.05 -4.98 -5.12
CA PHE A 224 -2.26 -3.78 -5.39
C PHE A 224 -0.79 -3.98 -5.03
N GLN A 225 0.10 -3.33 -5.76
CA GLN A 225 1.51 -3.17 -5.38
C GLN A 225 1.86 -1.69 -5.26
N PRO A 226 2.19 -1.20 -4.05
CA PRO A 226 2.62 0.18 -3.85
C PRO A 226 4.04 0.41 -4.37
N PHE A 227 4.33 1.67 -4.66
CA PHE A 227 5.68 2.14 -5.03
C PHE A 227 6.33 1.34 -6.16
N ALA A 228 5.53 0.91 -7.14
CA ALA A 228 6.01 0.19 -8.32
C ALA A 228 6.74 1.17 -9.24
N SER A 229 8.04 1.39 -9.00
CA SER A 229 8.85 2.43 -9.64
C SER A 229 9.82 1.92 -10.71
N SER A 230 9.90 0.62 -10.96
CA SER A 230 10.80 0.04 -11.95
C SER A 230 10.05 -0.72 -13.04
N GLU A 231 10.58 -0.73 -14.25
CA GLU A 231 10.01 -1.51 -15.37
C GLU A 231 9.86 -2.99 -15.01
N LYS A 232 10.82 -3.56 -14.29
CA LYS A 232 10.77 -4.96 -13.82
C LYS A 232 9.55 -5.21 -12.92
N SER A 233 9.25 -4.28 -11.99
CA SER A 233 8.06 -4.39 -11.12
C SER A 233 6.76 -4.22 -11.89
N ILE A 234 6.72 -3.30 -12.85
CA ILE A 234 5.54 -3.08 -13.71
C ILE A 234 5.25 -4.32 -14.58
N ARG A 235 6.27 -4.91 -15.21
CA ARG A 235 6.10 -6.15 -15.98
C ARG A 235 5.59 -7.31 -15.13
N TRP A 236 6.08 -7.41 -13.89
CA TRP A 236 5.58 -8.41 -12.93
C TRP A 236 4.11 -8.14 -12.56
N CYS A 237 3.76 -6.92 -12.18
CA CYS A 237 2.37 -6.55 -11.87
C CYS A 237 1.43 -6.87 -13.04
N ALA A 238 1.82 -6.50 -14.25
CA ALA A 238 1.02 -6.74 -15.46
C ALA A 238 0.78 -8.24 -15.73
N LYS A 239 1.80 -9.09 -15.56
CA LYS A 239 1.70 -10.55 -15.71
C LYS A 239 0.80 -11.18 -14.66
N GLU A 240 0.90 -10.72 -13.41
CA GLU A 240 0.13 -11.28 -12.29
C GLU A 240 -1.27 -10.67 -12.15
N GLY A 241 -1.63 -9.68 -12.97
CA GLY A 241 -2.90 -8.97 -12.91
C GLY A 241 -3.05 -8.06 -11.69
N VAL A 242 -1.93 -7.64 -11.11
CA VAL A 242 -1.83 -6.76 -9.94
C VAL A 242 -1.89 -5.30 -10.39
N THR A 243 -2.69 -4.49 -9.72
CA THR A 243 -2.71 -3.04 -9.95
C THR A 243 -1.44 -2.40 -9.40
N ALA A 244 -0.68 -1.72 -10.27
CA ALA A 244 0.57 -1.07 -9.92
C ALA A 244 0.33 0.40 -9.53
N ILE A 245 0.82 0.82 -8.36
CA ILE A 245 0.69 2.19 -7.87
C ILE A 245 2.06 2.87 -7.94
N LEU A 246 2.15 3.90 -8.79
CA LEU A 246 3.36 4.65 -9.03
C LEU A 246 3.51 5.80 -8.02
N PRO A 247 4.67 5.93 -7.35
CA PRO A 247 5.01 7.16 -6.65
C PRO A 247 5.24 8.30 -7.67
N PRO A 248 5.36 9.57 -7.23
CA PRO A 248 5.72 10.67 -8.11
C PRO A 248 7.05 10.42 -8.83
N MET A 249 7.04 10.59 -10.16
CA MET A 249 8.22 10.42 -11.02
C MET A 249 8.14 11.39 -12.20
N HIS A 250 9.25 11.51 -12.95
CA HIS A 250 9.24 12.27 -14.19
C HIS A 250 8.13 11.83 -15.15
N ALA A 251 7.45 12.79 -15.74
CA ALA A 251 6.28 12.57 -16.59
C ALA A 251 6.52 11.54 -17.70
N SER A 252 7.63 11.64 -18.42
CA SER A 252 8.00 10.71 -19.49
C SER A 252 8.24 9.28 -18.99
N TYR A 253 8.73 9.14 -17.75
CA TYR A 253 8.95 7.81 -17.17
C TYR A 253 7.65 7.19 -16.68
N GLU A 254 6.75 7.99 -16.08
CA GLU A 254 5.38 7.52 -15.78
C GLU A 254 4.67 7.01 -17.04
N GLU A 255 4.72 7.78 -18.14
CA GLU A 255 4.14 7.40 -19.43
C GLU A 255 4.71 6.07 -19.93
N LYS A 256 6.03 5.93 -19.93
CA LYS A 256 6.71 4.68 -20.30
C LYS A 256 6.19 3.50 -19.47
N LEU A 257 6.03 3.66 -18.14
CA LEU A 257 5.57 2.57 -17.28
C LEU A 257 4.11 2.19 -17.55
N PHE A 258 3.25 3.16 -17.90
CA PHE A 258 1.89 2.89 -18.34
C PHE A 258 1.85 2.10 -19.65
N ASP A 259 2.73 2.44 -20.60
CA ASP A 259 2.84 1.74 -21.89
C ASP A 259 3.35 0.30 -21.68
N VAL A 260 4.36 0.11 -20.83
CA VAL A 260 4.88 -1.23 -20.47
C VAL A 260 3.81 -2.10 -19.81
N TYR A 261 3.00 -1.54 -18.91
CA TYR A 261 1.92 -2.29 -18.29
C TYR A 261 0.87 -2.75 -19.31
N ALA A 262 0.43 -1.83 -20.19
CA ALA A 262 -0.54 -2.13 -21.24
C ALA A 262 -0.01 -3.20 -22.22
N GLU A 263 1.23 -3.06 -22.67
CA GLU A 263 1.91 -4.01 -23.56
C GLU A 263 1.92 -5.44 -22.96
N VAL A 264 2.34 -5.55 -21.71
CA VAL A 264 2.51 -6.87 -21.05
C VAL A 264 1.19 -7.49 -20.64
N SER A 265 0.23 -6.69 -20.15
CA SER A 265 -1.08 -7.19 -19.68
C SER A 265 -2.08 -7.43 -20.81
N GLY A 266 -1.89 -6.83 -21.98
CA GLY A 266 -2.87 -6.79 -23.07
C GLY A 266 -4.13 -5.98 -22.76
N ARG A 267 -4.13 -5.19 -21.67
CA ARG A 267 -5.27 -4.35 -21.24
C ARG A 267 -5.18 -2.95 -21.84
N PRO A 268 -6.31 -2.23 -21.95
CA PRO A 268 -6.27 -0.82 -22.31
C PRO A 268 -5.29 -0.03 -21.43
N ARG A 269 -4.59 0.92 -22.03
CA ARG A 269 -3.64 1.79 -21.33
C ARG A 269 -4.29 2.44 -20.11
N GLY A 270 -3.66 2.33 -18.95
CA GLY A 270 -4.13 2.85 -17.66
C GLY A 270 -4.96 1.87 -16.83
N GLN A 271 -5.62 0.90 -17.42
CA GLN A 271 -6.33 -0.12 -16.65
C GLN A 271 -5.35 -0.96 -15.82
N GLY A 272 -5.54 -0.96 -14.50
CA GLY A 272 -4.63 -1.59 -13.55
C GLY A 272 -3.42 -0.72 -13.19
N MET A 273 -3.48 0.58 -13.48
CA MET A 273 -2.44 1.55 -13.10
C MET A 273 -3.02 2.63 -12.20
N GLY A 274 -2.27 2.98 -11.17
CA GLY A 274 -2.62 4.04 -10.24
C GLY A 274 -1.46 4.98 -9.96
N LEU A 275 -1.79 6.16 -9.46
CA LEU A 275 -0.81 7.15 -8.99
C LEU A 275 -1.00 7.40 -7.50
N LEU A 276 0.09 7.53 -6.78
CA LEU A 276 0.13 8.07 -5.42
C LEU A 276 0.49 9.55 -5.49
N ARG A 277 -0.32 10.40 -4.88
CA ARG A 277 -0.08 11.85 -4.79
C ARG A 277 -0.44 12.37 -3.41
N ASP A 278 0.38 13.29 -2.92
CA ASP A 278 0.02 14.09 -1.75
C ASP A 278 -1.16 14.99 -2.10
N VAL A 279 -2.17 15.05 -1.24
CA VAL A 279 -3.37 15.86 -1.47
C VAL A 279 -3.63 16.77 -0.28
N ILE A 280 -3.50 18.08 -0.48
CA ILE A 280 -3.84 19.10 0.54
C ILE A 280 -4.56 20.26 -0.18
N ILE A 281 -5.79 20.53 0.24
CA ILE A 281 -6.61 21.65 -0.23
C ILE A 281 -6.80 22.66 0.89
N ALA A 282 -6.47 23.93 0.60
CA ALA A 282 -6.67 25.05 1.52
C ALA A 282 -7.31 26.24 0.80
N ASP A 283 -7.52 27.34 1.49
CA ASP A 283 -8.18 28.54 0.93
C ASP A 283 -7.28 29.34 -0.02
N SER A 284 -5.95 29.14 0.10
CA SER A 284 -4.99 29.70 -0.85
C SER A 284 -3.88 28.69 -1.19
N ASP A 285 -3.27 28.83 -2.37
CA ASP A 285 -2.14 27.99 -2.78
C ASP A 285 -0.94 28.18 -1.83
N ALA A 286 -0.72 29.40 -1.32
CA ALA A 286 0.35 29.68 -0.38
C ALA A 286 0.16 28.95 0.96
N GLU A 287 -1.05 28.93 1.49
CA GLU A 287 -1.40 28.20 2.71
C GLU A 287 -1.23 26.69 2.51
N ALA A 288 -1.77 26.13 1.45
CA ALA A 288 -1.64 24.71 1.14
C ALA A 288 -0.17 24.28 1.02
N ILE A 289 0.66 25.08 0.34
CA ILE A 289 2.10 24.82 0.21
C ILE A 289 2.82 24.93 1.56
N ALA A 290 2.43 25.87 2.43
CA ALA A 290 2.99 25.98 3.77
C ALA A 290 2.67 24.74 4.61
N LEU A 291 1.42 24.28 4.63
CA LEU A 291 0.99 23.05 5.29
C LEU A 291 1.75 21.83 4.75
N TRP A 292 1.94 21.76 3.43
CA TRP A 292 2.67 20.66 2.80
C TRP A 292 4.17 20.69 3.12
N LYS A 293 4.78 21.86 3.24
CA LYS A 293 6.19 21.98 3.67
C LYS A 293 6.39 21.43 5.08
N ASP A 294 5.45 21.67 5.98
CA ASP A 294 5.50 21.19 7.36
C ASP A 294 5.06 19.73 7.54
N SER A 295 4.48 19.12 6.50
CA SER A 295 4.03 17.73 6.52
C SER A 295 4.76 16.87 5.47
N GLY A 296 4.32 16.86 4.23
CA GLY A 296 4.83 15.97 3.19
C GLY A 296 6.28 16.25 2.80
N VAL A 297 6.70 17.52 2.72
CA VAL A 297 8.11 17.84 2.44
C VAL A 297 8.98 17.51 3.64
N PHE A 298 8.52 17.79 4.86
CA PHE A 298 9.22 17.42 6.10
C PHE A 298 9.40 15.90 6.19
N SER A 299 8.32 15.13 6.12
CA SER A 299 8.35 13.67 6.14
C SER A 299 9.19 13.10 4.99
N GLY A 300 9.05 13.66 3.79
CA GLY A 300 9.81 13.25 2.61
C GLY A 300 11.32 13.39 2.79
N ARG A 301 11.78 14.50 3.37
CA ARG A 301 13.21 14.75 3.63
C ARG A 301 13.73 13.97 4.82
N ALA A 302 12.98 13.96 5.91
CA ALA A 302 13.43 13.33 7.15
C ALA A 302 13.45 11.80 7.05
N TRP A 303 12.51 11.22 6.29
CA TRP A 303 12.29 9.79 6.30
C TRP A 303 12.52 9.08 4.96
N PHE A 304 11.93 9.54 3.85
CA PHE A 304 11.95 8.80 2.58
C PHE A 304 13.19 9.04 1.72
N GLU A 305 13.72 10.25 1.75
CA GLU A 305 14.89 10.63 0.93
C GLU A 305 16.15 9.80 1.25
N PRO A 306 16.48 9.51 2.52
CA PRO A 306 17.62 8.66 2.87
C PRO A 306 17.55 7.25 2.27
N PHE A 307 16.34 6.73 2.05
CA PHE A 307 16.13 5.43 1.41
C PHE A 307 16.02 5.49 -0.11
N GLY A 308 16.11 6.67 -0.72
CA GLY A 308 16.15 6.85 -2.16
C GLY A 308 14.78 6.90 -2.85
N PHE A 309 13.67 6.99 -2.12
CA PHE A 309 12.32 7.06 -2.73
C PHE A 309 12.06 8.32 -3.55
N ARG A 310 12.81 9.39 -3.32
CA ARG A 310 12.67 10.64 -4.08
C ARG A 310 13.51 10.72 -5.34
N LYS A 311 14.33 9.71 -5.66
CA LYS A 311 15.19 9.72 -6.87
C LYS A 311 14.41 9.90 -8.17
N GLY A 312 13.16 9.41 -8.24
CA GLY A 312 12.31 9.52 -9.42
C GLY A 312 11.89 10.95 -9.81
N VAL A 313 12.00 11.91 -8.89
CA VAL A 313 11.64 13.32 -9.11
C VAL A 313 12.85 14.27 -9.18
N LEU A 314 14.08 13.77 -8.95
CA LEU A 314 15.29 14.58 -9.04
C LEU A 314 15.54 14.99 -10.49
N ASP A 315 16.07 16.18 -10.68
CA ASP A 315 16.52 16.62 -12.00
C ASP A 315 17.55 15.64 -12.57
N PRO A 316 17.37 15.09 -13.77
CA PRO A 316 18.21 14.02 -14.29
C PRO A 316 19.64 14.48 -14.66
N VAL A 317 19.85 15.79 -14.81
CA VAL A 317 21.14 16.38 -15.19
C VAL A 317 21.90 16.86 -13.96
N THR A 318 21.22 17.60 -13.09
CA THR A 318 21.86 18.24 -11.92
C THR A 318 21.74 17.41 -10.64
N GLY A 319 20.84 16.43 -10.59
CA GLY A 319 20.50 15.70 -9.38
C GLY A 319 19.73 16.52 -8.35
N ALA A 320 19.35 17.76 -8.66
CA ALA A 320 18.67 18.65 -7.71
C ALA A 320 17.23 18.17 -7.45
N ALA A 321 16.81 18.24 -6.19
CA ALA A 321 15.42 18.02 -5.82
C ALA A 321 14.56 19.22 -6.23
N PRO A 322 13.34 19.02 -6.77
CA PRO A 322 12.43 20.11 -7.09
C PRO A 322 12.03 20.85 -5.79
N THR A 323 11.81 22.15 -5.92
CA THR A 323 11.18 22.94 -4.86
C THR A 323 9.73 22.49 -4.63
N ALA A 324 9.12 22.91 -3.53
CA ALA A 324 7.70 22.64 -3.29
C ALA A 324 6.81 23.19 -4.42
N GLN A 325 7.08 24.42 -4.87
CA GLN A 325 6.35 25.04 -5.96
C GLN A 325 6.49 24.25 -7.29
N GLU A 326 7.70 23.89 -7.69
CA GLU A 326 7.97 23.07 -8.89
C GLU A 326 7.31 21.68 -8.79
N SER A 327 7.28 21.09 -7.60
CA SER A 327 6.60 19.80 -7.39
C SER A 327 5.11 19.86 -7.66
N VAL A 328 4.45 20.94 -7.23
CA VAL A 328 3.02 21.18 -7.51
C VAL A 328 2.81 21.46 -9.00
N GLU A 329 3.64 22.31 -9.61
CA GLU A 329 3.56 22.64 -11.05
C GLU A 329 3.76 21.41 -11.95
N LYS A 330 4.66 20.51 -11.57
CA LYS A 330 4.92 19.24 -12.28
C LYS A 330 3.88 18.15 -12.00
N GLY A 331 2.96 18.37 -11.05
CA GLY A 331 1.94 17.40 -10.66
C GLY A 331 2.48 16.22 -9.81
N TYR A 332 3.62 16.43 -9.15
CA TYR A 332 4.14 15.45 -8.18
C TYR A 332 3.35 15.47 -6.87
N ALA A 333 2.70 16.61 -6.57
CA ALA A 333 1.76 16.79 -5.49
C ALA A 333 0.52 17.57 -5.97
N LEU A 334 -0.63 17.24 -5.41
CA LEU A 334 -1.92 17.90 -5.63
C LEU A 334 -2.21 18.80 -4.43
N VAL A 335 -1.52 19.94 -4.38
CA VAL A 335 -1.52 20.86 -3.24
C VAL A 335 -1.88 22.27 -3.73
N GLY A 336 -2.90 22.88 -3.12
CA GLY A 336 -3.36 24.22 -3.50
C GLY A 336 -4.82 24.44 -3.19
N THR A 337 -5.41 25.43 -3.86
CA THR A 337 -6.86 25.63 -3.88
C THR A 337 -7.56 24.54 -4.69
N VAL A 338 -8.88 24.41 -4.55
CA VAL A 338 -9.71 23.53 -5.39
C VAL A 338 -9.39 23.70 -6.88
N ASP A 339 -9.32 24.94 -7.33
CA ASP A 339 -9.05 25.26 -8.75
C ASP A 339 -7.65 24.83 -9.20
N SER A 340 -6.64 25.04 -8.36
CA SER A 340 -5.26 24.64 -8.65
C SER A 340 -5.10 23.14 -8.70
N VAL A 341 -5.72 22.42 -7.75
CA VAL A 341 -5.69 20.95 -7.67
C VAL A 341 -6.47 20.34 -8.84
N ALA A 342 -7.66 20.87 -9.18
CA ALA A 342 -8.44 20.40 -10.32
C ALA A 342 -7.66 20.55 -11.64
N ARG A 343 -7.09 21.73 -11.91
CA ARG A 343 -6.24 21.97 -13.10
C ARG A 343 -5.02 21.02 -13.15
N SER A 344 -4.38 20.77 -12.01
CA SER A 344 -3.25 19.83 -11.96
C SER A 344 -3.66 18.41 -12.29
N LEU A 345 -4.77 17.95 -11.72
CA LEU A 345 -5.30 16.61 -11.96
C LEU A 345 -5.81 16.43 -13.40
N GLU A 346 -6.43 17.46 -14.00
CA GLU A 346 -6.80 17.46 -15.42
C GLU A 346 -5.58 17.32 -16.34
N ARG A 347 -4.47 18.03 -16.04
CA ARG A 347 -3.21 17.88 -16.81
C ARG A 347 -2.67 16.46 -16.71
N ILE A 348 -2.72 15.84 -15.53
CA ILE A 348 -2.31 14.44 -15.34
C ILE A 348 -3.22 13.53 -16.17
N LYS A 349 -4.54 13.66 -16.09
CA LYS A 349 -5.51 12.84 -16.83
C LYS A 349 -5.40 12.95 -18.35
N LYS A 350 -5.08 14.13 -18.87
CA LYS A 350 -4.83 14.34 -20.33
C LYS A 350 -3.63 13.53 -20.82
N ARG A 351 -2.65 13.28 -19.96
CA ARG A 351 -1.42 12.56 -20.26
C ARG A 351 -1.55 11.06 -19.97
N LEU A 352 -2.19 10.72 -18.85
CA LEU A 352 -2.30 9.36 -18.32
C LEU A 352 -3.77 9.01 -18.06
N PRO A 353 -4.30 7.94 -18.65
CA PRO A 353 -5.63 7.41 -18.32
C PRO A 353 -5.56 6.64 -16.99
N VAL A 354 -5.53 7.38 -15.87
CA VAL A 354 -5.35 6.83 -14.52
C VAL A 354 -6.61 6.08 -14.08
N ASP A 355 -6.48 4.81 -13.68
CA ASP A 355 -7.58 4.01 -13.09
C ASP A 355 -7.78 4.36 -11.61
N TRP A 356 -6.67 4.49 -10.84
CA TRP A 356 -6.68 4.76 -9.42
C TRP A 356 -5.84 5.96 -9.03
N LEU A 357 -6.35 6.83 -8.16
CA LEU A 357 -5.61 7.86 -7.46
C LEU A 357 -5.59 7.56 -5.97
N PHE A 358 -4.39 7.34 -5.42
CA PHE A 358 -4.17 7.17 -3.99
C PHE A 358 -3.78 8.52 -3.39
N CYS A 359 -4.68 9.08 -2.60
CA CYS A 359 -4.55 10.38 -1.96
C CYS A 359 -3.80 10.21 -0.64
N TYR A 360 -2.52 10.58 -0.61
CA TYR A 360 -1.74 10.54 0.62
C TYR A 360 -2.17 11.69 1.53
N THR A 361 -2.65 11.30 2.69
CA THR A 361 -3.06 12.22 3.75
C THR A 361 -2.00 12.19 4.86
N TYR A 362 -1.53 13.34 5.26
CA TYR A 362 -0.52 13.47 6.32
C TYR A 362 -1.19 13.64 7.68
N ASN A 363 -1.88 12.61 8.16
CA ASN A 363 -2.51 12.62 9.47
C ASN A 363 -1.49 12.95 10.56
N SER A 364 -1.92 13.67 11.59
CA SER A 364 -1.13 14.22 12.69
C SER A 364 -0.14 15.32 12.32
N LEU A 365 0.44 15.33 11.10
CA LEU A 365 1.31 16.40 10.62
C LEU A 365 0.52 17.61 10.08
N VAL A 366 -0.59 17.35 9.40
CA VAL A 366 -1.55 18.40 9.02
C VAL A 366 -2.65 18.43 10.10
N PRO A 367 -3.09 19.61 10.55
CA PRO A 367 -4.17 19.70 11.53
C PRO A 367 -5.42 18.95 11.10
N HIS A 368 -6.01 18.17 11.99
CA HIS A 368 -7.14 17.29 11.70
C HIS A 368 -8.30 17.98 10.98
N LYS A 369 -8.71 19.18 11.44
CA LYS A 369 -9.79 19.95 10.79
C LYS A 369 -9.47 20.30 9.35
N VAL A 370 -8.22 20.65 9.05
CA VAL A 370 -7.77 20.97 7.70
C VAL A 370 -7.84 19.72 6.80
N LEU A 371 -7.41 18.56 7.31
CA LEU A 371 -7.53 17.29 6.58
C LEU A 371 -8.99 16.92 6.31
N MET A 372 -9.89 17.07 7.29
CA MET A 372 -11.32 16.83 7.09
C MET A 372 -11.87 17.70 5.95
N THR A 373 -11.59 19.00 5.96
CA THR A 373 -12.01 19.92 4.89
C THR A 373 -11.35 19.57 3.55
N SER A 374 -10.07 19.20 3.55
CA SER A 374 -9.35 18.81 2.33
C SER A 374 -9.95 17.55 1.70
N ILE A 375 -10.24 16.53 2.50
CA ILE A 375 -10.88 15.27 2.05
C ILE A 375 -12.27 15.57 1.45
N GLU A 376 -13.08 16.39 2.12
CA GLU A 376 -14.41 16.78 1.65
C GLU A 376 -14.33 17.55 0.32
N ARG A 377 -13.54 18.64 0.26
CA ARG A 377 -13.41 19.49 -0.93
C ARG A 377 -12.80 18.73 -2.12
N PHE A 378 -11.87 17.83 -1.87
CA PHE A 378 -11.33 17.00 -2.95
C PHE A 378 -12.43 16.16 -3.60
N TRP A 379 -13.28 15.51 -2.79
CA TRP A 379 -14.34 14.66 -3.32
C TRP A 379 -15.50 15.47 -3.94
N THR A 380 -15.96 16.51 -3.26
CA THR A 380 -17.16 17.26 -3.66
C THR A 380 -16.92 18.32 -4.71
N GLU A 381 -15.71 18.91 -4.75
CA GLU A 381 -15.43 20.05 -5.61
C GLU A 381 -14.36 19.76 -6.69
N VAL A 382 -13.38 18.88 -6.43
CA VAL A 382 -12.34 18.53 -7.42
C VAL A 382 -12.76 17.37 -8.29
N MET A 383 -13.14 16.24 -7.70
CA MET A 383 -13.48 15.01 -8.44
C MET A 383 -14.58 15.19 -9.50
N PRO A 384 -15.69 15.95 -9.27
CA PRO A 384 -16.70 16.18 -10.29
C PRO A 384 -16.21 16.95 -11.52
N ARG A 385 -15.16 17.77 -11.38
CA ARG A 385 -14.59 18.55 -12.49
C ARG A 385 -13.69 17.71 -13.40
N VAL A 386 -13.17 16.60 -12.87
CA VAL A 386 -12.18 15.75 -13.53
C VAL A 386 -12.69 14.33 -13.81
N ALA A 387 -13.96 14.06 -13.55
CA ALA A 387 -14.62 12.76 -13.75
C ALA A 387 -14.62 12.28 -15.21
#